data_9e9ff4683d7244f4c8687222f763b330
#
_entry.id   9e9ff4683d7244f4c8687222f763b330
#
_cell.length_a   1.000
_cell.length_b   1.000
_cell.length_c   1.000
_cell.angle_alpha   90.00
_cell.angle_beta   90.00
_cell.angle_gamma   90.00
#
_symmetry.space_group_name_H-M   'P 1'
#
loop_
_entity.id
_entity.type
_entity.pdbx_description
1 polymer ?
#
loop_
_entity_poly.entity_id
_entity_poly.type
_entity_poly.pdbx_seq_one_letter_code
_entity_poly.pdbx_strand_id
1 'polypeptide(L)'
;MSLLLTVLTSPGARAEQVNLVGLNLSGAGFAGQVLPGVNGTHYIFPVEAYFSQWSARGIKLVRFPVLWERLQPQLNAPFDATYAALIDRTFGYAQKYGIKIIFDLHNYMRYRGDVIGTAAVPYSSYKDVMSRIARRWSSHPALYAYDIMNEPHDAMTQWPIAAQQAIDAVRAIDTVHPIMIEGNGWAEATRWPQWNDALLGLSDPANNLIFQAHVYFDGEGGGGAYTSTSAAARGDDYGVERVRPFVEWLKRNGKRGMIGEFGIPDNDARWNVIMGRMLAYLKQNCIPATYWAAGPGWGNYNLSVEPINGVERPQWATLKAYLDDSSCSAIGPRSSSTTATESTVSARNQAATEAVTSVYQDYLDRSVDKAGLDYWSSHIANGNLTLAQLINSVMGSAEYQNRSAIEGLYRTYLGRNASGAEVSYWANLVNGGGSTIENIRNAFVHSAEYSTNVANSVEQLYRGYLGRSADSASLGYWTQQIVGGSLTAAQVKSAITQSEEYRSVAQAEIGQLYRTYLGREPDTAGLSGWTNQLTSGNLSLGDIEQAISNSAESRARR
;
A
#
# COMPACT_ATOMS: atom_id res chain seq x y z
N MET A 1 -43.92 -21.65 -50.12
CA MET A 1 -43.81 -21.72 -48.66
C MET A 1 -42.51 -21.04 -48.28
N SER A 2 -42.62 -19.73 -47.98
CA SER A 2 -41.46 -18.87 -47.64
C SER A 2 -41.26 -18.90 -46.14
N LEU A 3 -40.11 -19.41 -45.65
CA LEU A 3 -39.74 -19.36 -44.24
C LEU A 3 -39.23 -17.93 -43.90
N LEU A 4 -39.97 -17.18 -43.12
CA LEU A 4 -39.46 -15.96 -42.48
C LEU A 4 -38.51 -16.37 -41.30
N LEU A 5 -37.23 -16.08 -41.45
CA LEU A 5 -36.26 -16.15 -40.35
C LEU A 5 -36.40 -14.87 -39.48
N THR A 6 -37.06 -14.96 -38.36
CA THR A 6 -37.04 -13.91 -37.35
C THR A 6 -35.68 -13.89 -36.63
N VAL A 7 -34.87 -12.88 -36.93
CA VAL A 7 -33.66 -12.58 -36.17
C VAL A 7 -34.08 -11.98 -34.83
N LEU A 8 -33.99 -12.77 -33.75
CA LEU A 8 -34.08 -12.27 -32.40
C LEU A 8 -32.83 -11.44 -32.08
N THR A 9 -32.96 -10.13 -32.18
CA THR A 9 -31.95 -9.21 -31.63
C THR A 9 -32.02 -9.30 -30.12
N SER A 10 -30.98 -9.87 -29.50
CA SER A 10 -30.76 -9.77 -28.06
C SER A 10 -30.74 -8.29 -27.67
N PRO A 11 -31.42 -7.88 -26.58
CA PRO A 11 -31.31 -6.50 -26.09
C PRO A 11 -29.85 -6.26 -25.75
N GLY A 12 -29.22 -5.33 -26.48
CA GLY A 12 -27.85 -4.91 -26.24
C GLY A 12 -27.72 -4.51 -24.76
N ALA A 13 -26.84 -5.18 -24.03
CA ALA A 13 -26.47 -4.78 -22.68
C ALA A 13 -26.05 -3.31 -22.75
N ARG A 14 -26.82 -2.44 -22.09
CA ARG A 14 -26.49 -1.03 -21.97
C ARG A 14 -25.13 -0.98 -21.27
N ALA A 15 -24.12 -0.41 -21.91
CA ALA A 15 -22.81 -0.23 -21.31
C ALA A 15 -23.01 0.43 -19.94
N GLU A 16 -22.53 -0.23 -18.88
CA GLU A 16 -22.69 0.25 -17.52
C GLU A 16 -21.89 1.55 -17.41
N GLN A 17 -22.54 2.63 -16.97
CA GLN A 17 -21.91 3.93 -16.84
C GLN A 17 -20.81 3.87 -15.77
N VAL A 18 -19.62 4.39 -16.07
CA VAL A 18 -18.51 4.41 -15.13
C VAL A 18 -18.82 5.39 -13.98
N ASN A 19 -18.82 4.89 -12.75
CA ASN A 19 -18.86 5.74 -11.55
C ASN A 19 -17.47 6.30 -11.30
N LEU A 20 -17.26 7.59 -11.57
CA LEU A 20 -15.94 8.20 -11.53
C LEU A 20 -15.42 8.47 -10.12
N VAL A 21 -16.31 8.76 -9.17
CA VAL A 21 -15.92 8.96 -7.77
C VAL A 21 -16.75 8.06 -6.86
N GLY A 22 -16.05 7.24 -6.10
CA GLY A 22 -16.56 6.45 -4.99
C GLY A 22 -15.90 6.81 -3.67
N LEU A 23 -16.16 6.04 -2.63
CA LEU A 23 -15.60 6.23 -1.30
C LEU A 23 -14.93 4.94 -0.80
N ASN A 24 -13.86 5.06 -0.02
CA ASN A 24 -13.40 4.00 0.86
C ASN A 24 -14.29 4.01 2.12
N LEU A 25 -15.14 3.01 2.26
CA LEU A 25 -16.02 2.84 3.42
C LEU A 25 -15.32 1.96 4.44
N SER A 26 -14.42 2.56 5.20
CA SER A 26 -13.55 1.85 6.13
C SER A 26 -14.11 1.79 7.55
N GLY A 27 -13.48 0.99 8.39
CA GLY A 27 -13.88 0.72 9.77
C GLY A 27 -13.71 -0.75 10.15
N ALA A 28 -14.04 -1.68 9.27
CA ALA A 28 -13.96 -3.12 9.54
C ALA A 28 -12.50 -3.61 9.78
N GLY A 29 -11.52 -2.94 9.16
CA GLY A 29 -10.08 -3.24 9.32
C GLY A 29 -9.37 -2.52 10.46
N PHE A 30 -10.02 -1.59 11.20
CA PHE A 30 -9.36 -0.79 12.24
C PHE A 30 -8.72 -1.63 13.33
N ALA A 31 -7.66 -1.08 13.97
CA ALA A 31 -6.88 -1.75 15.01
C ALA A 31 -6.48 -3.18 14.62
N GLY A 32 -5.90 -3.37 13.43
CA GLY A 32 -5.53 -4.68 12.88
C GLY A 32 -4.55 -5.46 13.76
N GLN A 33 -3.79 -4.77 14.63
CA GLN A 33 -2.91 -5.39 15.62
C GLN A 33 -3.66 -6.05 16.79
N VAL A 34 -4.94 -5.73 17.01
CA VAL A 34 -5.78 -6.32 18.08
C VAL A 34 -6.63 -7.44 17.49
N LEU A 35 -6.19 -8.68 17.66
CA LEU A 35 -6.85 -9.86 17.10
C LEU A 35 -7.40 -10.78 18.19
N PRO A 36 -8.63 -11.29 18.03
CA PRO A 36 -9.58 -11.06 16.93
C PRO A 36 -10.22 -9.69 16.95
N GLY A 37 -10.09 -8.93 18.04
CA GLY A 37 -10.77 -7.67 18.25
C GLY A 37 -12.27 -7.83 18.55
N VAL A 38 -12.95 -6.71 18.82
CA VAL A 38 -14.39 -6.65 19.13
C VAL A 38 -15.04 -5.58 18.26
N ASN A 39 -16.10 -5.93 17.55
CA ASN A 39 -16.88 -4.98 16.77
C ASN A 39 -17.53 -3.93 17.68
N GLY A 40 -17.44 -2.67 17.29
CA GLY A 40 -17.89 -1.52 18.09
C GLY A 40 -16.85 -1.00 19.08
N THR A 41 -15.70 -1.69 19.25
CA THR A 41 -14.61 -1.29 20.15
C THR A 41 -13.29 -1.13 19.40
N HIS A 42 -12.82 -2.19 18.74
CA HIS A 42 -11.53 -2.22 18.04
C HIS A 42 -11.70 -1.98 16.54
N TYR A 43 -12.83 -2.43 15.98
CA TYR A 43 -13.23 -2.18 14.62
C TYR A 43 -14.75 -1.91 14.58
N ILE A 44 -15.21 -1.27 13.52
CA ILE A 44 -16.59 -0.85 13.43
C ILE A 44 -17.10 -1.13 12.02
N PHE A 45 -18.13 -1.99 11.90
CA PHE A 45 -18.83 -2.18 10.65
C PHE A 45 -19.84 -1.05 10.41
N PRO A 46 -19.99 -0.59 9.15
CA PRO A 46 -20.97 0.42 8.82
C PRO A 46 -22.41 -0.11 9.07
N VAL A 47 -23.25 0.75 9.60
CA VAL A 47 -24.68 0.48 9.74
C VAL A 47 -25.43 0.94 8.49
N GLU A 48 -26.69 0.53 8.35
CA GLU A 48 -27.51 0.81 7.18
C GLU A 48 -27.58 2.31 6.83
N ALA A 49 -27.59 3.18 7.84
CA ALA A 49 -27.64 4.63 7.67
C ALA A 49 -26.50 5.19 6.81
N TYR A 50 -25.30 4.62 6.85
CA TYR A 50 -24.19 5.05 5.99
C TYR A 50 -24.52 4.83 4.51
N PHE A 51 -25.10 3.69 4.17
CA PHE A 51 -25.48 3.38 2.79
C PHE A 51 -26.61 4.26 2.30
N SER A 52 -27.63 4.50 3.12
CA SER A 52 -28.75 5.41 2.76
C SER A 52 -28.28 6.84 2.56
N GLN A 53 -27.42 7.35 3.44
CA GLN A 53 -26.87 8.71 3.37
C GLN A 53 -26.00 8.91 2.12
N TRP A 54 -25.10 7.98 1.83
CA TRP A 54 -24.19 8.11 0.69
C TRP A 54 -24.90 7.85 -0.63
N SER A 55 -25.85 6.93 -0.69
CA SER A 55 -26.72 6.75 -1.87
C SER A 55 -27.54 8.01 -2.16
N ALA A 56 -28.13 8.64 -1.13
CA ALA A 56 -28.87 9.89 -1.28
C ALA A 56 -27.99 11.06 -1.80
N ARG A 57 -26.68 11.00 -1.56
CA ARG A 57 -25.68 11.95 -2.08
C ARG A 57 -25.17 11.60 -3.49
N GLY A 58 -25.59 10.47 -4.06
CA GLY A 58 -25.24 10.03 -5.40
C GLY A 58 -24.06 9.07 -5.47
N ILE A 59 -23.50 8.61 -4.35
CA ILE A 59 -22.47 7.57 -4.33
C ILE A 59 -23.08 6.24 -4.75
N LYS A 60 -22.43 5.58 -5.73
CA LYS A 60 -22.83 4.27 -6.26
C LYS A 60 -21.74 3.22 -6.14
N LEU A 61 -20.55 3.60 -5.70
CA LEU A 61 -19.38 2.71 -5.58
C LEU A 61 -18.68 2.96 -4.26
N VAL A 62 -18.38 1.88 -3.54
CA VAL A 62 -17.52 1.91 -2.35
C VAL A 62 -16.44 0.84 -2.45
N ARG A 63 -15.22 1.17 -2.03
CA ARG A 63 -14.16 0.24 -1.70
C ARG A 63 -14.28 -0.10 -0.22
N PHE A 64 -14.32 -1.37 0.13
CA PHE A 64 -14.63 -1.85 1.46
C PHE A 64 -13.47 -2.66 2.04
N PRO A 65 -12.61 -2.02 2.87
CA PRO A 65 -11.46 -2.66 3.51
C PRO A 65 -11.86 -3.74 4.52
N VAL A 66 -11.33 -4.94 4.33
CA VAL A 66 -11.54 -6.13 5.18
C VAL A 66 -10.19 -6.69 5.61
N LEU A 67 -10.05 -7.03 6.89
CA LEU A 67 -8.82 -7.60 7.43
C LEU A 67 -8.84 -9.14 7.32
N TRP A 68 -7.83 -9.74 6.70
CA TRP A 68 -7.71 -11.19 6.51
C TRP A 68 -7.70 -11.95 7.83
N GLU A 69 -6.91 -11.49 8.81
CA GLU A 69 -6.75 -12.14 10.12
C GLU A 69 -8.06 -12.24 10.92
N ARG A 70 -9.01 -11.33 10.67
CA ARG A 70 -10.34 -11.39 11.27
C ARG A 70 -11.29 -12.26 10.47
N LEU A 71 -11.19 -12.20 9.15
CA LEU A 71 -12.00 -13.01 8.27
C LEU A 71 -11.63 -14.50 8.35
N GLN A 72 -10.32 -14.79 8.39
CA GLN A 72 -9.79 -16.16 8.48
C GLN A 72 -8.71 -16.20 9.58
N PRO A 73 -9.08 -16.39 10.85
CA PRO A 73 -8.14 -16.34 11.98
C PRO A 73 -7.03 -17.40 11.95
N GLN A 74 -7.24 -18.50 11.24
CA GLN A 74 -6.27 -19.55 10.97
C GLN A 74 -6.17 -19.78 9.46
N LEU A 75 -4.97 -19.79 8.92
CA LEU A 75 -4.73 -20.06 7.50
C LEU A 75 -5.40 -21.39 7.08
N ASN A 76 -6.03 -21.38 5.92
CA ASN A 76 -6.73 -22.51 5.30
C ASN A 76 -7.97 -23.02 6.07
N ALA A 77 -8.32 -22.42 7.20
CA ALA A 77 -9.53 -22.75 7.97
C ALA A 77 -10.78 -22.06 7.40
N PRO A 78 -12.00 -22.44 7.80
CA PRO A 78 -13.21 -21.69 7.52
C PRO A 78 -13.13 -20.25 8.00
N PHE A 79 -13.91 -19.37 7.38
CA PHE A 79 -14.05 -17.99 7.84
C PHE A 79 -14.65 -17.93 9.25
N ASP A 80 -14.26 -16.92 10.03
CA ASP A 80 -14.97 -16.55 11.24
C ASP A 80 -16.42 -16.20 10.88
N ALA A 81 -17.36 -16.93 11.49
CA ALA A 81 -18.77 -16.83 11.13
C ALA A 81 -19.35 -15.45 11.47
N THR A 82 -18.88 -14.83 12.57
CA THR A 82 -19.36 -13.52 13.03
C THR A 82 -18.88 -12.42 12.12
N TYR A 83 -17.57 -12.40 11.81
CA TYR A 83 -17.00 -11.38 10.94
C TYR A 83 -17.52 -11.51 9.50
N ALA A 84 -17.65 -12.73 8.98
CA ALA A 84 -18.23 -12.97 7.66
C ALA A 84 -19.72 -12.56 7.58
N ALA A 85 -20.53 -12.79 8.62
CA ALA A 85 -21.91 -12.33 8.67
C ALA A 85 -22.04 -10.81 8.70
N LEU A 86 -21.07 -10.09 9.30
CA LEU A 86 -21.02 -8.63 9.25
C LEU A 86 -20.74 -8.12 7.83
N ILE A 87 -19.89 -8.82 7.08
CA ILE A 87 -19.64 -8.53 5.66
C ILE A 87 -20.92 -8.79 4.83
N ASP A 88 -21.59 -9.95 5.02
CA ASP A 88 -22.85 -10.27 4.33
C ASP A 88 -23.90 -9.17 4.55
N ARG A 89 -24.02 -8.69 5.79
CA ARG A 89 -24.93 -7.59 6.14
C ARG A 89 -24.57 -6.29 5.43
N THR A 90 -23.27 -5.98 5.34
CA THR A 90 -22.76 -4.82 4.61
C THR A 90 -23.12 -4.90 3.13
N PHE A 91 -22.94 -6.05 2.52
CA PHE A 91 -23.36 -6.31 1.14
C PHE A 91 -24.88 -6.18 0.95
N GLY A 92 -25.67 -6.65 1.91
CA GLY A 92 -27.12 -6.49 1.91
C GLY A 92 -27.56 -5.02 1.94
N TYR A 93 -26.92 -4.19 2.74
CA TYR A 93 -27.17 -2.75 2.76
C TYR A 93 -26.77 -2.09 1.44
N ALA A 94 -25.61 -2.42 0.90
CA ALA A 94 -25.17 -1.89 -0.39
C ALA A 94 -26.16 -2.24 -1.51
N GLN A 95 -26.62 -3.48 -1.60
CA GLN A 95 -27.64 -3.91 -2.56
C GLN A 95 -28.95 -3.11 -2.39
N LYS A 96 -29.43 -2.94 -1.17
CA LYS A 96 -30.67 -2.22 -0.86
C LYS A 96 -30.64 -0.78 -1.37
N TYR A 97 -29.48 -0.13 -1.29
CA TYR A 97 -29.31 1.27 -1.68
C TYR A 97 -28.65 1.46 -3.05
N GLY A 98 -28.49 0.41 -3.84
CA GLY A 98 -27.94 0.49 -5.19
C GLY A 98 -26.46 0.86 -5.24
N ILE A 99 -25.71 0.58 -4.17
CA ILE A 99 -24.26 0.80 -4.07
C ILE A 99 -23.54 -0.50 -4.42
N LYS A 100 -22.50 -0.41 -5.22
CA LYS A 100 -21.61 -1.52 -5.56
C LYS A 100 -20.39 -1.52 -4.63
N ILE A 101 -19.86 -2.70 -4.33
CA ILE A 101 -18.72 -2.92 -3.43
C ILE A 101 -17.53 -3.46 -4.20
N ILE A 102 -16.40 -2.79 -4.09
CA ILE A 102 -15.08 -3.35 -4.32
C ILE A 102 -14.66 -4.02 -3.01
N PHE A 103 -14.57 -5.35 -3.01
CA PHE A 103 -14.10 -6.11 -1.84
C PHE A 103 -12.58 -5.99 -1.74
N ASP A 104 -12.08 -5.26 -0.77
CA ASP A 104 -10.66 -5.03 -0.57
C ASP A 104 -10.11 -5.90 0.56
N LEU A 105 -9.14 -6.77 0.24
CA LEU A 105 -8.35 -7.49 1.22
C LEU A 105 -7.19 -6.61 1.70
N HIS A 106 -7.41 -5.88 2.81
CA HIS A 106 -6.59 -4.76 3.27
C HIS A 106 -5.38 -5.19 4.10
N ASN A 107 -4.44 -5.94 3.49
CA ASN A 107 -3.42 -6.69 4.25
C ASN A 107 -1.96 -6.46 3.84
N TYR A 108 -1.65 -5.48 2.99
CA TYR A 108 -0.26 -5.03 2.74
C TYR A 108 0.71 -6.16 2.32
N MET A 109 0.22 -7.19 1.62
CA MET A 109 0.99 -8.39 1.26
C MET A 109 1.44 -9.23 2.48
N ARG A 110 0.70 -9.15 3.61
CA ARG A 110 1.05 -9.82 4.89
C ARG A 110 -0.14 -10.51 5.52
N TYR A 111 0.17 -11.48 6.37
CA TYR A 111 -0.77 -12.07 7.33
C TYR A 111 -0.04 -12.18 8.67
N ARG A 112 -0.57 -11.55 9.72
CA ARG A 112 0.05 -11.44 11.06
C ARG A 112 1.50 -10.91 11.04
N GLY A 113 1.79 -10.02 10.08
CA GLY A 113 3.12 -9.43 9.88
C GLY A 113 4.05 -10.20 8.95
N ASP A 114 3.79 -11.49 8.69
CA ASP A 114 4.60 -12.31 7.79
C ASP A 114 4.20 -12.10 6.33
N VAL A 115 5.19 -11.97 5.46
CA VAL A 115 5.00 -11.75 4.02
C VAL A 115 4.44 -13.01 3.35
N ILE A 116 3.45 -12.84 2.48
CA ILE A 116 2.90 -13.90 1.63
C ILE A 116 4.00 -14.42 0.68
N GLY A 117 4.15 -15.74 0.58
CA GLY A 117 5.21 -16.41 -0.17
C GLY A 117 6.36 -16.89 0.71
N THR A 118 6.28 -16.71 2.02
CA THR A 118 7.20 -17.30 3.00
C THR A 118 6.67 -18.66 3.51
N ALA A 119 7.49 -19.37 4.29
CA ALA A 119 7.07 -20.62 4.91
C ALA A 119 5.93 -20.41 5.93
N ALA A 120 5.89 -19.26 6.60
CA ALA A 120 4.83 -18.89 7.55
C ALA A 120 3.49 -18.62 6.83
N VAL A 121 3.53 -17.98 5.66
CA VAL A 121 2.35 -17.64 4.86
C VAL A 121 2.55 -18.09 3.40
N PRO A 122 2.37 -19.38 3.10
CA PRO A 122 2.53 -19.89 1.74
C PRO A 122 1.53 -19.28 0.75
N TYR A 123 1.91 -19.19 -0.52
CA TYR A 123 1.00 -18.76 -1.60
C TYR A 123 -0.29 -19.56 -1.65
N SER A 124 -0.25 -20.85 -1.29
CA SER A 124 -1.43 -21.70 -1.22
C SER A 124 -2.47 -21.23 -0.19
N SER A 125 -2.03 -20.64 0.91
CA SER A 125 -2.94 -20.06 1.92
C SER A 125 -3.59 -18.78 1.42
N TYR A 126 -2.87 -17.97 0.67
CA TYR A 126 -3.44 -16.80 0.01
C TYR A 126 -4.43 -17.21 -1.10
N LYS A 127 -4.09 -18.23 -1.86
CA LYS A 127 -5.01 -18.85 -2.84
C LYS A 127 -6.29 -19.37 -2.18
N ASP A 128 -6.19 -19.99 -1.01
CA ASP A 128 -7.34 -20.50 -0.26
C ASP A 128 -8.29 -19.38 0.17
N VAL A 129 -7.79 -18.30 0.79
CA VAL A 129 -8.66 -17.19 1.21
C VAL A 129 -9.34 -16.53 0.02
N MET A 130 -8.63 -16.31 -1.10
CA MET A 130 -9.22 -15.72 -2.31
C MET A 130 -10.29 -16.63 -2.93
N SER A 131 -10.05 -17.95 -2.95
CA SER A 131 -11.07 -18.91 -3.39
C SER A 131 -12.32 -18.87 -2.50
N ARG A 132 -12.16 -18.76 -1.19
CA ARG A 132 -13.29 -18.66 -0.25
C ARG A 132 -14.07 -17.37 -0.38
N ILE A 133 -13.36 -16.23 -0.59
CA ILE A 133 -13.98 -14.92 -0.87
C ILE A 133 -14.84 -15.03 -2.13
N ALA A 134 -14.28 -15.52 -3.22
CA ALA A 134 -15.01 -15.68 -4.46
C ALA A 134 -16.23 -16.60 -4.31
N ARG A 135 -16.11 -17.77 -3.66
CA ARG A 135 -17.24 -18.69 -3.43
C ARG A 135 -18.37 -18.08 -2.65
N ARG A 136 -18.06 -17.19 -1.69
CA ARG A 136 -19.08 -16.60 -0.83
C ARG A 136 -19.82 -15.44 -1.49
N TRP A 137 -19.10 -14.58 -2.20
CA TRP A 137 -19.67 -13.30 -2.64
C TRP A 137 -19.79 -13.12 -4.15
N SER A 138 -19.27 -14.02 -5.00
CA SER A 138 -19.33 -13.86 -6.47
C SER A 138 -20.75 -13.74 -7.03
N SER A 139 -21.74 -14.35 -6.42
CA SER A 139 -23.15 -14.25 -6.85
C SER A 139 -23.89 -13.06 -6.25
N HIS A 140 -23.26 -12.28 -5.36
CA HIS A 140 -23.96 -11.19 -4.68
C HIS A 140 -24.09 -9.97 -5.59
N PRO A 141 -25.33 -9.43 -5.80
CA PRO A 141 -25.55 -8.35 -6.77
C PRO A 141 -24.82 -7.05 -6.48
N ALA A 142 -24.41 -6.81 -5.23
CA ALA A 142 -23.64 -5.63 -4.85
C ALA A 142 -22.13 -5.78 -5.10
N LEU A 143 -21.61 -6.98 -5.36
CA LEU A 143 -20.18 -7.13 -5.72
C LEU A 143 -19.90 -6.42 -7.04
N TYR A 144 -18.88 -5.57 -7.06
CA TYR A 144 -18.37 -4.93 -8.25
C TYR A 144 -17.06 -5.57 -8.71
N ALA A 145 -16.11 -5.71 -7.79
CA ALA A 145 -14.78 -6.22 -8.08
C ALA A 145 -14.11 -6.81 -6.83
N TYR A 146 -13.07 -7.59 -7.06
CA TYR A 146 -12.14 -8.03 -6.02
C TYR A 146 -10.88 -7.17 -6.08
N ASP A 147 -10.60 -6.43 -5.03
CA ASP A 147 -9.32 -5.83 -4.79
C ASP A 147 -8.50 -6.82 -3.96
N ILE A 148 -7.63 -7.52 -4.67
CA ILE A 148 -7.04 -8.75 -4.11
C ILE A 148 -6.02 -8.50 -3.00
N MET A 149 -5.44 -7.31 -2.93
CA MET A 149 -4.49 -6.94 -1.87
C MET A 149 -4.26 -5.43 -1.81
N ASN A 150 -4.57 -4.83 -0.66
CA ASN A 150 -4.21 -3.45 -0.39
C ASN A 150 -2.69 -3.27 -0.23
N GLU A 151 -2.15 -2.28 -0.91
CA GLU A 151 -0.81 -1.68 -0.73
C GLU A 151 0.33 -2.69 -0.50
N PRO A 152 0.58 -3.61 -1.43
CA PRO A 152 1.77 -4.44 -1.36
C PRO A 152 3.04 -3.60 -1.23
N HIS A 153 3.92 -3.95 -0.29
CA HIS A 153 5.21 -3.28 -0.12
C HIS A 153 6.29 -4.25 0.35
N ASP A 154 7.54 -3.93 0.03
CA ASP A 154 8.72 -4.76 0.36
C ASP A 154 8.57 -6.22 -0.09
N ALA A 155 7.88 -6.45 -1.21
CA ALA A 155 7.53 -7.77 -1.73
C ALA A 155 7.65 -7.84 -3.27
N MET A 156 8.65 -7.17 -3.85
CA MET A 156 8.84 -7.01 -5.30
C MET A 156 8.80 -8.34 -6.07
N THR A 157 9.42 -9.39 -5.53
CA THR A 157 9.47 -10.70 -6.17
C THR A 157 8.28 -11.59 -5.82
N GLN A 158 7.72 -11.44 -4.63
CA GLN A 158 6.61 -12.25 -4.14
C GLN A 158 5.26 -11.78 -4.68
N TRP A 159 5.09 -10.46 -4.83
CA TRP A 159 3.79 -9.90 -5.19
C TRP A 159 3.27 -10.35 -6.56
N PRO A 160 4.03 -10.33 -7.67
CA PRO A 160 3.53 -10.82 -8.95
C PRO A 160 3.10 -12.28 -8.90
N ILE A 161 3.81 -13.12 -8.14
CA ILE A 161 3.46 -14.55 -7.95
C ILE A 161 2.17 -14.67 -7.14
N ALA A 162 2.06 -13.95 -6.03
CA ALA A 162 0.86 -13.95 -5.20
C ALA A 162 -0.36 -13.43 -5.96
N ALA A 163 -0.22 -12.35 -6.72
CA ALA A 163 -1.28 -11.78 -7.55
C ALA A 163 -1.79 -12.81 -8.57
N GLN A 164 -0.89 -13.54 -9.24
CA GLN A 164 -1.31 -14.61 -10.17
C GLN A 164 -2.06 -15.73 -9.44
N GLN A 165 -1.61 -16.16 -8.26
CA GLN A 165 -2.33 -17.17 -7.47
C GLN A 165 -3.73 -16.71 -7.06
N ALA A 166 -3.90 -15.43 -6.73
CA ALA A 166 -5.21 -14.86 -6.43
C ALA A 166 -6.11 -14.78 -7.66
N ILE A 167 -5.57 -14.37 -8.82
CA ILE A 167 -6.29 -14.36 -10.09
C ILE A 167 -6.79 -15.78 -10.38
N ASP A 168 -5.91 -16.78 -10.35
CA ASP A 168 -6.26 -18.18 -10.61
C ASP A 168 -7.33 -18.69 -9.64
N ALA A 169 -7.24 -18.30 -8.37
CA ALA A 169 -8.20 -18.68 -7.33
C ALA A 169 -9.60 -18.11 -7.59
N VAL A 170 -9.66 -16.81 -7.92
CA VAL A 170 -10.92 -16.14 -8.25
C VAL A 170 -11.50 -16.70 -9.55
N ARG A 171 -10.70 -16.82 -10.61
CA ARG A 171 -11.16 -17.25 -11.92
C ARG A 171 -11.63 -18.70 -12.01
N ALA A 172 -11.19 -19.55 -11.09
CA ALA A 172 -11.76 -20.89 -10.94
C ALA A 172 -13.25 -20.88 -10.49
N ILE A 173 -13.78 -19.73 -10.06
CA ILE A 173 -15.12 -19.58 -9.50
C ILE A 173 -15.90 -18.46 -10.21
N ASP A 174 -15.27 -17.34 -10.47
CA ASP A 174 -15.88 -16.13 -11.02
C ASP A 174 -15.11 -15.61 -12.22
N THR A 175 -15.74 -15.69 -13.38
CA THR A 175 -15.18 -15.23 -14.67
C THR A 175 -15.75 -13.87 -15.11
N VAL A 176 -16.60 -13.24 -14.28
CA VAL A 176 -17.37 -12.04 -14.66
C VAL A 176 -16.80 -10.78 -14.04
N HIS A 177 -16.62 -10.76 -12.70
CA HIS A 177 -16.25 -9.54 -12.00
C HIS A 177 -14.79 -9.15 -12.26
N PRO A 178 -14.48 -7.84 -12.31
CA PRO A 178 -13.11 -7.36 -12.40
C PRO A 178 -12.26 -7.82 -11.20
N ILE A 179 -10.97 -8.00 -11.46
CA ILE A 179 -9.96 -8.17 -10.42
C ILE A 179 -9.06 -6.92 -10.45
N MET A 180 -8.92 -6.27 -9.31
CA MET A 180 -8.07 -5.11 -9.13
C MET A 180 -6.69 -5.54 -8.65
N ILE A 181 -5.67 -4.97 -9.27
CA ILE A 181 -4.27 -5.29 -9.03
C ILE A 181 -3.57 -4.02 -8.57
N GLU A 182 -3.26 -3.97 -7.29
CA GLU A 182 -2.44 -2.89 -6.76
C GLU A 182 -0.95 -3.10 -7.01
N GLY A 183 -0.20 -2.01 -7.00
CA GLY A 183 1.24 -2.04 -7.20
C GLY A 183 2.01 -2.29 -5.91
N ASN A 184 3.21 -2.88 -6.02
CA ASN A 184 4.18 -2.86 -4.92
C ASN A 184 4.60 -1.41 -4.62
N GLY A 185 5.13 -1.17 -3.42
CA GLY A 185 5.51 0.18 -2.98
C GLY A 185 4.31 1.03 -2.58
N TRP A 186 3.37 0.43 -1.83
CA TRP A 186 2.12 1.06 -1.35
C TRP A 186 1.23 1.55 -2.51
N ALA A 187 1.26 0.87 -3.64
CA ALA A 187 0.50 1.22 -4.85
C ALA A 187 0.72 2.67 -5.33
N GLU A 188 1.81 3.33 -4.95
CA GLU A 188 2.01 4.76 -5.19
C GLU A 188 2.05 5.09 -6.69
N ALA A 189 1.14 5.99 -7.12
CA ALA A 189 0.95 6.34 -8.52
C ALA A 189 2.17 6.98 -9.18
N THR A 190 2.92 7.82 -8.45
CA THR A 190 4.07 8.56 -8.98
C THR A 190 5.22 7.63 -9.34
N ARG A 191 5.49 6.65 -8.48
CA ARG A 191 6.58 5.67 -8.65
C ARG A 191 6.10 4.36 -9.29
N TRP A 192 4.86 4.29 -9.71
CA TRP A 192 4.27 3.10 -10.32
C TRP A 192 5.15 2.47 -11.43
N PRO A 193 5.66 3.24 -12.42
CA PRO A 193 6.47 2.69 -13.50
C PRO A 193 7.79 2.05 -13.04
N GLN A 194 8.31 2.50 -11.89
CA GLN A 194 9.60 2.01 -11.37
C GLN A 194 9.51 0.62 -10.74
N TRP A 195 8.31 0.22 -10.27
CA TRP A 195 8.19 -0.96 -9.42
C TRP A 195 7.20 -2.01 -9.92
N ASN A 196 6.36 -1.70 -10.93
CA ASN A 196 5.18 -2.51 -11.18
C ASN A 196 5.11 -3.12 -12.57
N ASP A 197 6.15 -3.00 -13.40
CA ASP A 197 6.15 -3.59 -14.73
C ASP A 197 6.11 -5.12 -14.73
N ALA A 198 6.58 -5.76 -13.65
CA ALA A 198 6.44 -7.22 -13.49
C ALA A 198 4.96 -7.67 -13.50
N LEU A 199 4.03 -6.79 -13.10
CA LEU A 199 2.59 -7.06 -13.12
C LEU A 199 2.01 -7.14 -14.55
N LEU A 200 2.73 -6.66 -15.56
CA LEU A 200 2.33 -6.83 -16.96
C LEU A 200 2.32 -8.30 -17.41
N GLY A 201 3.09 -9.14 -16.72
CA GLY A 201 3.13 -10.59 -16.94
C GLY A 201 1.92 -11.35 -16.40
N LEU A 202 1.03 -10.70 -15.65
CA LEU A 202 -0.17 -11.35 -15.12
C LEU A 202 -1.12 -11.76 -16.24
N SER A 203 -1.64 -12.98 -16.10
CA SER A 203 -2.59 -13.58 -17.04
C SER A 203 -3.96 -13.73 -16.39
N ASP A 204 -4.97 -13.21 -17.05
CA ASP A 204 -6.38 -13.37 -16.66
C ASP A 204 -7.18 -13.91 -17.85
N PRO A 205 -7.70 -15.15 -17.79
CA PRO A 205 -8.49 -15.73 -18.88
C PRO A 205 -9.77 -14.96 -19.19
N ALA A 206 -10.30 -14.17 -18.22
CA ALA A 206 -11.46 -13.31 -18.46
C ALA A 206 -11.08 -11.95 -19.07
N ASN A 207 -9.78 -11.64 -19.19
CA ASN A 207 -9.27 -10.35 -19.66
C ASN A 207 -9.92 -9.15 -18.93
N ASN A 208 -10.08 -9.26 -17.63
CA ASN A 208 -10.84 -8.30 -16.82
C ASN A 208 -10.05 -7.78 -15.60
N LEU A 209 -8.73 -7.52 -15.80
CA LEU A 209 -7.90 -6.86 -14.78
C LEU A 209 -8.07 -5.34 -14.85
N ILE A 210 -8.04 -4.70 -13.70
CA ILE A 210 -7.95 -3.24 -13.51
C ILE A 210 -6.76 -2.99 -12.60
N PHE A 211 -5.78 -2.23 -13.07
CA PHE A 211 -4.64 -1.83 -12.24
C PHE A 211 -5.06 -0.70 -11.31
N GLN A 212 -4.60 -0.73 -10.06
CA GLN A 212 -5.05 0.22 -9.06
C GLN A 212 -3.87 0.86 -8.36
N ALA A 213 -3.84 2.20 -8.37
CA ALA A 213 -2.81 2.98 -7.69
C ALA A 213 -3.43 3.86 -6.60
N HIS A 214 -2.60 4.24 -5.63
CA HIS A 214 -2.94 5.18 -4.56
C HIS A 214 -2.16 6.49 -4.72
N VAL A 215 -2.74 7.61 -4.26
CA VAL A 215 -2.08 8.90 -4.32
C VAL A 215 -2.49 9.81 -3.18
N TYR A 216 -1.49 10.31 -2.45
CA TYR A 216 -1.64 11.37 -1.46
C TYR A 216 -0.74 12.56 -1.83
N PHE A 217 -1.05 13.77 -1.32
CA PHE A 217 -0.34 14.99 -1.73
C PHE A 217 0.65 15.48 -0.67
N ASP A 218 0.95 14.66 0.32
CA ASP A 218 1.91 14.95 1.38
C ASP A 218 3.39 14.67 1.02
N GLY A 219 3.67 14.30 -0.23
CA GLY A 219 5.01 14.15 -0.79
C GLY A 219 5.28 12.75 -1.32
N GLU A 220 6.51 12.52 -1.79
CA GLU A 220 6.94 11.18 -2.20
C GLU A 220 6.91 10.23 -1.00
N GLY A 221 6.31 9.06 -1.18
CA GLY A 221 6.11 8.09 -0.11
C GLY A 221 5.12 8.56 0.97
N GLY A 222 4.40 9.65 0.75
CA GLY A 222 3.37 10.13 1.64
C GLY A 222 2.17 9.21 1.64
N GLY A 223 1.69 8.83 2.85
CA GLY A 223 0.54 7.96 3.07
C GLY A 223 -0.66 8.68 3.65
N GLY A 224 -0.84 9.97 3.36
CA GLY A 224 -1.98 10.76 3.84
C GLY A 224 -1.83 11.29 5.27
N ALA A 225 -0.62 11.32 5.82
CA ALA A 225 -0.39 11.84 7.18
C ALA A 225 -0.48 13.37 7.26
N TYR A 226 -0.01 14.09 6.25
CA TYR A 226 -0.04 15.56 6.13
C TYR A 226 0.50 16.34 7.34
N THR A 227 1.31 15.73 8.18
CA THR A 227 1.74 16.31 9.47
C THR A 227 2.62 17.54 9.33
N SER A 228 3.38 17.64 8.22
CA SER A 228 4.31 18.75 7.95
C SER A 228 4.11 19.38 6.57
N THR A 229 3.08 18.96 5.83
CA THR A 229 2.86 19.40 4.45
C THR A 229 1.87 20.55 4.40
N SER A 230 2.25 21.62 3.71
CA SER A 230 1.37 22.77 3.43
C SER A 230 0.89 22.75 1.99
N ALA A 231 -0.39 22.97 1.76
CA ALA A 231 -0.94 23.17 0.42
C ALA A 231 -0.29 24.34 -0.32
N ALA A 232 0.13 25.39 0.40
CA ALA A 232 0.81 26.55 -0.17
C ALA A 232 2.16 26.23 -0.83
N ALA A 233 2.82 25.15 -0.39
CA ALA A 233 4.09 24.70 -0.94
C ALA A 233 3.92 23.88 -2.23
N ARG A 234 2.67 23.60 -2.66
CA ARG A 234 2.33 22.80 -3.84
C ARG A 234 1.69 23.67 -4.91
N GLY A 235 2.01 23.41 -6.16
CA GLY A 235 1.28 23.99 -7.29
C GLY A 235 -0.12 23.37 -7.43
N ASP A 236 -1.04 24.10 -8.04
CA ASP A 236 -2.43 23.63 -8.26
C ASP A 236 -2.51 22.32 -9.05
N ASP A 237 -1.55 22.05 -9.93
CA ASP A 237 -1.47 20.84 -10.76
C ASP A 237 -0.76 19.67 -10.07
N TYR A 238 -0.31 19.83 -8.83
CA TYR A 238 0.46 18.82 -8.12
C TYR A 238 -0.24 17.44 -8.08
N GLY A 239 -1.56 17.40 -7.88
CA GLY A 239 -2.31 16.16 -7.92
C GLY A 239 -2.29 15.48 -9.31
N VAL A 240 -2.29 16.27 -10.38
CA VAL A 240 -2.15 15.75 -11.76
C VAL A 240 -0.73 15.22 -11.98
N GLU A 241 0.29 15.93 -11.51
CA GLU A 241 1.69 15.49 -11.62
C GLU A 241 1.90 14.16 -10.91
N ARG A 242 1.26 13.96 -9.77
CA ARG A 242 1.35 12.73 -8.97
C ARG A 242 0.72 11.52 -9.65
N VAL A 243 -0.43 11.66 -10.32
CA VAL A 243 -1.13 10.53 -10.96
C VAL A 243 -0.70 10.29 -12.41
N ARG A 244 -0.12 11.28 -13.07
CA ARG A 244 0.27 11.19 -14.49
C ARG A 244 1.18 10.01 -14.81
N PRO A 245 2.23 9.68 -14.03
CA PRO A 245 3.08 8.52 -14.31
C PRO A 245 2.31 7.21 -14.41
N PHE A 246 1.35 6.97 -13.52
CA PHE A 246 0.46 5.81 -13.57
C PHE A 246 -0.45 5.84 -14.79
N VAL A 247 -1.11 6.96 -15.07
CA VAL A 247 -2.02 7.11 -16.22
C VAL A 247 -1.30 6.89 -17.54
N GLU A 248 -0.10 7.45 -17.68
CA GLU A 248 0.71 7.24 -18.90
C GLU A 248 1.24 5.80 -18.98
N TRP A 249 1.55 5.16 -17.85
CA TRP A 249 1.86 3.73 -17.82
C TRP A 249 0.69 2.88 -18.34
N LEU A 250 -0.54 3.16 -17.90
CA LEU A 250 -1.75 2.49 -18.40
C LEU A 250 -1.92 2.65 -19.89
N LYS A 251 -1.73 3.88 -20.42
CA LYS A 251 -1.83 4.19 -21.85
C LYS A 251 -0.81 3.42 -22.68
N ARG A 252 0.45 3.46 -22.26
CA ARG A 252 1.56 2.76 -22.95
C ARG A 252 1.32 1.26 -23.05
N ASN A 253 0.75 0.67 -22.00
CA ASN A 253 0.57 -0.77 -21.91
C ASN A 253 -0.83 -1.24 -22.28
N GLY A 254 -1.72 -0.34 -22.76
CA GLY A 254 -3.10 -0.68 -23.11
C GLY A 254 -3.89 -1.28 -21.94
N LYS A 255 -3.63 -0.82 -20.71
CA LYS A 255 -4.26 -1.33 -19.50
C LYS A 255 -5.35 -0.38 -19.01
N ARG A 256 -6.32 -0.93 -18.26
CA ARG A 256 -7.34 -0.17 -17.55
C ARG A 256 -6.89 0.08 -16.12
N GLY A 257 -7.29 1.22 -15.55
CA GLY A 257 -6.88 1.53 -14.18
C GLY A 257 -7.89 2.35 -13.40
N MET A 258 -7.63 2.44 -12.08
CA MET A 258 -8.32 3.33 -11.16
C MET A 258 -7.37 3.85 -10.08
N ILE A 259 -7.80 4.88 -9.37
CA ILE A 259 -7.15 5.33 -8.13
C ILE A 259 -7.97 4.78 -6.96
N GLY A 260 -7.41 3.79 -6.23
CA GLY A 260 -8.08 3.12 -5.11
C GLY A 260 -8.16 3.98 -3.86
N GLU A 261 -7.13 4.80 -3.64
CA GLU A 261 -7.11 5.74 -2.52
C GLU A 261 -6.54 7.09 -2.92
N PHE A 262 -7.20 8.13 -2.46
CA PHE A 262 -6.71 9.50 -2.42
C PHE A 262 -7.48 10.26 -1.33
N GLY A 263 -6.86 11.24 -0.71
CA GLY A 263 -7.52 12.02 0.33
C GLY A 263 -6.79 13.33 0.56
N ILE A 264 -7.50 14.34 1.07
CA ILE A 264 -6.96 15.65 1.40
C ILE A 264 -7.44 16.13 2.76
N PRO A 265 -6.61 16.91 3.50
CA PRO A 265 -7.05 17.53 4.73
C PRO A 265 -8.13 18.62 4.47
N ASP A 266 -8.97 18.84 5.48
CA ASP A 266 -10.03 19.84 5.47
C ASP A 266 -9.60 21.24 5.93
N ASN A 267 -8.33 21.40 6.31
CA ASN A 267 -7.80 22.59 6.97
C ASN A 267 -7.35 23.71 6.02
N ASP A 268 -7.31 23.46 4.70
CA ASP A 268 -6.87 24.45 3.70
C ASP A 268 -7.61 24.24 2.37
N ALA A 269 -8.35 25.26 1.93
CA ALA A 269 -9.15 25.21 0.71
C ALA A 269 -8.34 24.93 -0.57
N ARG A 270 -7.02 25.21 -0.57
CA ARG A 270 -6.14 24.93 -1.71
C ARG A 270 -6.01 23.45 -2.01
N TRP A 271 -6.14 22.59 -1.01
CA TRP A 271 -6.19 21.13 -1.23
C TRP A 271 -7.34 20.72 -2.14
N ASN A 272 -8.50 21.42 -2.03
CA ASN A 272 -9.63 21.17 -2.91
C ASN A 272 -9.36 21.56 -4.36
N VAL A 273 -8.55 22.60 -4.60
CA VAL A 273 -8.12 22.99 -5.97
C VAL A 273 -7.25 21.88 -6.57
N ILE A 274 -6.24 21.41 -5.83
CA ILE A 274 -5.32 20.34 -6.27
C ILE A 274 -6.11 19.06 -6.56
N MET A 275 -6.98 18.64 -5.65
CA MET A 275 -7.86 17.47 -5.82
C MET A 275 -8.80 17.64 -7.02
N GLY A 276 -9.42 18.80 -7.18
CA GLY A 276 -10.33 19.07 -8.29
C GLY A 276 -9.65 18.98 -9.66
N ARG A 277 -8.42 19.51 -9.80
CA ARG A 277 -7.64 19.36 -11.05
C ARG A 277 -7.24 17.91 -11.31
N MET A 278 -6.85 17.15 -10.30
CA MET A 278 -6.60 15.71 -10.43
C MET A 278 -7.86 14.98 -10.89
N LEU A 279 -8.99 15.20 -10.25
CA LEU A 279 -10.26 14.56 -10.64
C LEU A 279 -10.71 14.92 -12.06
N ALA A 280 -10.49 16.18 -12.47
CA ALA A 280 -10.74 16.60 -13.86
C ALA A 280 -9.85 15.84 -14.86
N TYR A 281 -8.57 15.65 -14.54
CA TYR A 281 -7.64 14.87 -15.36
C TYR A 281 -8.02 13.39 -15.42
N LEU A 282 -8.38 12.79 -14.28
CA LEU A 282 -8.84 11.39 -14.22
C LEU A 282 -10.15 11.20 -15.02
N LYS A 283 -11.10 12.14 -14.91
CA LYS A 283 -12.33 12.15 -15.69
C LYS A 283 -12.08 12.18 -17.20
N GLN A 284 -11.17 13.03 -17.68
CA GLN A 284 -10.77 13.08 -19.10
C GLN A 284 -10.25 11.74 -19.60
N ASN A 285 -9.63 10.95 -18.74
CA ASN A 285 -9.09 9.63 -19.03
C ASN A 285 -10.05 8.48 -18.69
N CYS A 286 -11.26 8.75 -18.20
CA CYS A 286 -12.23 7.75 -17.71
C CYS A 286 -11.65 6.81 -16.62
N ILE A 287 -10.82 7.34 -15.74
CA ILE A 287 -10.22 6.61 -14.62
C ILE A 287 -11.02 6.91 -13.36
N PRO A 288 -11.71 5.92 -12.76
CA PRO A 288 -12.43 6.11 -11.51
C PRO A 288 -11.47 6.26 -10.33
N ALA A 289 -11.98 6.84 -9.24
CA ALA A 289 -11.22 7.01 -8.01
C ALA A 289 -12.11 6.85 -6.77
N THR A 290 -11.57 6.28 -5.68
CA THR A 290 -12.26 6.14 -4.39
C THR A 290 -11.56 6.97 -3.32
N TYR A 291 -12.32 7.88 -2.69
CA TYR A 291 -11.79 8.84 -1.71
C TYR A 291 -11.55 8.19 -0.35
N TRP A 292 -10.41 8.44 0.27
CA TRP A 292 -10.07 8.03 1.64
C TRP A 292 -10.31 9.20 2.61
N ALA A 293 -11.33 9.15 3.52
CA ALA A 293 -12.21 8.03 3.69
C ALA A 293 -13.58 8.45 4.21
N ALA A 294 -14.49 7.51 4.11
CA ALA A 294 -15.81 7.57 4.75
C ALA A 294 -15.96 6.38 5.71
N GLY A 295 -17.03 6.35 6.48
CA GLY A 295 -17.37 5.25 7.39
C GLY A 295 -17.28 5.59 8.87
N PRO A 296 -17.66 4.65 9.74
CA PRO A 296 -17.72 4.88 11.18
C PRO A 296 -16.32 4.95 11.84
N GLY A 297 -16.24 5.69 12.93
CA GLY A 297 -15.06 5.66 13.82
C GLY A 297 -13.97 6.66 13.51
N TRP A 298 -14.10 7.47 12.46
CA TRP A 298 -13.08 8.45 12.08
C TRP A 298 -13.01 9.69 12.98
N GLY A 299 -14.11 10.05 13.67
CA GLY A 299 -14.15 11.24 14.52
C GLY A 299 -13.73 12.51 13.75
N ASN A 300 -12.73 13.19 14.30
CA ASN A 300 -12.19 14.43 13.71
C ASN A 300 -11.02 14.19 12.73
N TYR A 301 -10.85 12.99 12.21
CA TYR A 301 -9.82 12.72 11.20
C TYR A 301 -9.97 13.67 10.02
N ASN A 302 -8.93 14.43 9.72
CA ASN A 302 -8.98 15.56 8.77
C ASN A 302 -9.18 15.15 7.30
N LEU A 303 -8.92 13.90 6.94
CA LEU A 303 -9.23 13.37 5.62
C LEU A 303 -10.64 12.76 5.55
N SER A 304 -11.32 12.55 6.66
CA SER A 304 -12.67 11.98 6.63
C SER A 304 -13.65 12.93 5.91
N VAL A 305 -14.51 12.36 5.06
CA VAL A 305 -15.59 13.10 4.37
C VAL A 305 -16.93 12.96 5.10
N GLU A 306 -16.95 12.23 6.23
CA GLU A 306 -18.18 12.09 7.03
C GLU A 306 -18.59 13.44 7.62
N PRO A 307 -19.86 13.84 7.49
CA PRO A 307 -20.37 15.07 8.08
C PRO A 307 -20.18 15.09 9.61
N ILE A 308 -19.79 16.23 10.15
CA ILE A 308 -19.71 16.44 11.60
C ILE A 308 -20.92 17.24 12.05
N ASN A 309 -21.73 16.68 12.97
CA ASN A 309 -22.96 17.30 13.47
C ASN A 309 -23.92 17.76 12.35
N GLY A 310 -23.98 17.00 11.27
CA GLY A 310 -24.82 17.31 10.10
C GLY A 310 -24.24 18.36 9.15
N VAL A 311 -23.02 18.86 9.41
CA VAL A 311 -22.30 19.80 8.55
C VAL A 311 -21.37 19.04 7.61
N GLU A 312 -21.53 19.25 6.31
CA GLU A 312 -20.70 18.64 5.28
C GLU A 312 -19.23 19.09 5.42
N ARG A 313 -18.31 18.15 5.18
CA ARG A 313 -16.88 18.45 5.15
C ARG A 313 -16.50 19.18 3.85
N PRO A 314 -15.49 20.08 3.87
CA PRO A 314 -15.11 20.89 2.69
C PRO A 314 -14.80 20.08 1.44
N GLN A 315 -14.24 18.87 1.59
CA GLN A 315 -13.88 17.98 0.48
C GLN A 315 -15.09 17.55 -0.35
N TRP A 316 -16.27 17.42 0.30
CA TRP A 316 -17.46 16.89 -0.34
C TRP A 316 -17.93 17.75 -1.52
N ALA A 317 -17.86 19.05 -1.42
CA ALA A 317 -18.26 19.96 -2.49
C ALA A 317 -17.48 19.70 -3.80
N THR A 318 -16.19 19.43 -3.69
CA THR A 318 -15.33 19.08 -4.84
C THR A 318 -15.63 17.66 -5.35
N LEU A 319 -15.71 16.67 -4.46
CA LEU A 319 -16.00 15.29 -4.85
C LEU A 319 -17.33 15.16 -5.59
N LYS A 320 -18.37 15.84 -5.10
CA LYS A 320 -19.71 15.82 -5.67
C LYS A 320 -19.76 16.29 -7.13
N ALA A 321 -18.86 17.17 -7.55
CA ALA A 321 -18.78 17.67 -8.92
C ALA A 321 -18.30 16.63 -9.94
N TYR A 322 -17.77 15.48 -9.46
CA TYR A 322 -17.15 14.46 -10.31
C TYR A 322 -17.80 13.06 -10.17
N LEU A 323 -18.93 12.93 -9.48
CA LEU A 323 -19.56 11.63 -9.20
C LEU A 323 -19.90 10.84 -10.47
N ASP A 324 -20.46 11.50 -11.47
CA ASP A 324 -20.93 10.88 -12.70
C ASP A 324 -20.30 11.51 -13.94
N ASP A 325 -20.06 10.71 -14.95
CA ASP A 325 -19.78 11.18 -16.30
C ASP A 325 -20.40 10.26 -17.34
N SER A 326 -21.45 10.78 -18.00
CA SER A 326 -22.09 10.12 -19.14
C SER A 326 -21.15 9.94 -20.35
N SER A 327 -20.00 10.62 -20.37
CA SER A 327 -19.01 10.52 -21.44
C SER A 327 -18.12 9.28 -21.34
N CYS A 328 -18.08 8.60 -20.19
CA CYS A 328 -17.30 7.39 -19.96
C CYS A 328 -18.19 6.15 -20.06
N SER A 329 -18.02 5.38 -21.12
CA SER A 329 -18.70 4.09 -21.34
C SER A 329 -17.93 2.87 -20.81
N ALA A 330 -16.63 3.05 -20.49
CA ALA A 330 -15.76 2.02 -19.93
C ALA A 330 -14.64 2.66 -19.10
N ILE A 331 -14.07 1.89 -18.18
CA ILE A 331 -12.87 2.30 -17.43
C ILE A 331 -11.71 2.44 -18.40
N GLY A 332 -11.01 3.59 -18.33
CA GLY A 332 -9.91 4.00 -19.20
C GLY A 332 -8.52 3.61 -18.72
N PRO A 333 -7.51 4.23 -19.30
CA PRO A 333 -7.60 5.48 -20.08
C PRO A 333 -8.23 5.29 -21.46
N ARG A 334 -8.82 6.39 -21.94
CA ARG A 334 -9.38 6.46 -23.30
C ARG A 334 -8.27 6.28 -24.33
N SER A 335 -8.43 5.35 -25.25
CA SER A 335 -7.62 5.34 -26.45
C SER A 335 -7.96 6.59 -27.28
N SER A 336 -6.97 7.39 -27.62
CA SER A 336 -7.15 8.46 -28.60
C SER A 336 -7.50 7.83 -29.96
N SER A 337 -8.79 7.82 -30.34
CA SER A 337 -9.20 7.43 -31.69
C SER A 337 -8.80 8.54 -32.63
N THR A 338 -7.72 8.36 -33.36
CA THR A 338 -7.39 9.14 -34.55
C THR A 338 -7.39 8.25 -35.76
N THR A 339 -8.20 8.61 -36.75
CA THR A 339 -8.26 8.06 -38.09
C THR A 339 -6.87 8.02 -38.72
N ALA A 340 -6.46 6.82 -39.14
CA ALA A 340 -5.13 6.55 -39.61
C ALA A 340 -5.03 6.55 -41.11
N THR A 341 -4.07 7.26 -41.65
CA THR A 341 -3.26 6.88 -42.85
C THR A 341 -1.94 7.69 -42.81
N GLU A 342 -0.81 7.08 -43.11
CA GLU A 342 0.56 7.63 -43.21
C GLU A 342 1.18 8.38 -41.99
N SER A 343 0.40 9.12 -41.23
CA SER A 343 0.80 9.74 -39.95
C SER A 343 1.04 8.68 -38.84
N THR A 344 0.48 7.45 -38.98
CA THR A 344 0.54 6.41 -37.95
C THR A 344 1.87 5.68 -37.87
N VAL A 345 2.61 5.55 -38.96
CA VAL A 345 3.94 4.91 -38.94
C VAL A 345 4.95 5.85 -38.27
N SER A 346 4.89 7.14 -38.59
CA SER A 346 5.74 8.14 -37.94
C SER A 346 5.44 8.29 -36.45
N ALA A 347 4.16 8.36 -36.08
CA ALA A 347 3.74 8.44 -34.68
C ALA A 347 4.09 7.17 -33.89
N ARG A 348 4.00 5.98 -34.52
CA ARG A 348 4.35 4.70 -33.90
C ARG A 348 5.86 4.58 -33.66
N ASN A 349 6.67 5.02 -34.63
CA ASN A 349 8.13 5.07 -34.51
C ASN A 349 8.56 6.08 -33.44
N GLN A 350 7.92 7.25 -33.39
CA GLN A 350 8.19 8.25 -32.36
C GLN A 350 7.81 7.73 -30.98
N ALA A 351 6.63 7.13 -30.79
CA ALA A 351 6.19 6.57 -29.53
C ALA A 351 7.13 5.43 -29.05
N ALA A 352 7.60 4.57 -29.97
CA ALA A 352 8.57 3.54 -29.65
C ALA A 352 9.93 4.14 -29.22
N THR A 353 10.39 5.18 -29.90
CA THR A 353 11.62 5.90 -29.55
C THR A 353 11.53 6.55 -28.17
N GLU A 354 10.43 7.23 -27.88
CA GLU A 354 10.16 7.85 -26.57
C GLU A 354 10.09 6.78 -25.46
N ALA A 355 9.41 5.67 -25.71
CA ALA A 355 9.30 4.57 -24.76
C ALA A 355 10.67 3.91 -24.45
N VAL A 356 11.50 3.67 -25.46
CA VAL A 356 12.85 3.14 -25.26
C VAL A 356 13.72 4.12 -24.47
N THR A 357 13.65 5.41 -24.81
CA THR A 357 14.39 6.46 -24.12
C THR A 357 13.99 6.54 -22.64
N SER A 358 12.68 6.47 -22.36
CA SER A 358 12.14 6.45 -20.98
C SER A 358 12.66 5.24 -20.20
N VAL A 359 12.62 4.02 -20.78
CA VAL A 359 13.11 2.82 -20.08
C VAL A 359 14.58 2.96 -19.67
N TYR A 360 15.44 3.45 -20.55
CA TYR A 360 16.86 3.64 -20.20
C TYR A 360 17.06 4.75 -19.16
N GLN A 361 16.25 5.81 -19.23
CA GLN A 361 16.28 6.87 -18.22
C GLN A 361 15.75 6.39 -16.87
N ASP A 362 14.63 5.68 -16.87
CA ASP A 362 13.93 5.28 -15.64
C ASP A 362 14.65 4.15 -14.89
N TYR A 363 15.25 3.21 -15.65
CA TYR A 363 15.89 2.02 -15.05
C TYR A 363 17.41 2.12 -14.92
N LEU A 364 18.06 2.89 -15.79
CA LEU A 364 19.53 3.01 -15.81
C LEU A 364 20.03 4.44 -15.56
N ASP A 365 19.10 5.40 -15.41
CA ASP A 365 19.41 6.84 -15.19
C ASP A 365 20.44 7.40 -16.20
N ARG A 366 20.28 7.01 -17.45
CA ARG A 366 21.10 7.47 -18.56
C ARG A 366 20.36 7.46 -19.89
N SER A 367 20.88 8.18 -20.87
CA SER A 367 20.40 8.07 -22.24
C SER A 367 20.76 6.70 -22.84
N VAL A 368 19.87 6.17 -23.68
CA VAL A 368 20.15 5.03 -24.52
C VAL A 368 21.14 5.42 -25.61
N ASP A 369 22.10 4.55 -25.91
CA ASP A 369 22.97 4.74 -27.05
C ASP A 369 22.23 4.56 -28.40
N LYS A 370 22.80 5.12 -29.46
CA LYS A 370 22.12 5.12 -30.78
C LYS A 370 21.80 3.70 -31.27
N ALA A 371 22.70 2.75 -31.08
CA ALA A 371 22.48 1.37 -31.56
C ALA A 371 21.35 0.68 -30.79
N GLY A 372 21.33 0.82 -29.48
CA GLY A 372 20.26 0.33 -28.63
C GLY A 372 18.91 0.99 -28.94
N LEU A 373 18.91 2.34 -29.15
CA LEU A 373 17.70 3.05 -29.52
C LEU A 373 17.15 2.56 -30.85
N ASP A 374 17.96 2.48 -31.88
CA ASP A 374 17.56 2.04 -33.21
C ASP A 374 17.06 0.58 -33.18
N TYR A 375 17.73 -0.32 -32.49
CA TYR A 375 17.34 -1.71 -32.34
C TYR A 375 15.99 -1.84 -31.64
N TRP A 376 15.88 -1.34 -30.43
CA TRP A 376 14.66 -1.52 -29.63
C TRP A 376 13.46 -0.78 -30.22
N SER A 377 13.62 0.47 -30.67
CA SER A 377 12.51 1.25 -31.20
C SER A 377 11.96 0.63 -32.50
N SER A 378 12.84 0.17 -33.40
CA SER A 378 12.39 -0.48 -34.62
C SER A 378 11.64 -1.80 -34.38
N HIS A 379 12.12 -2.62 -33.44
CA HIS A 379 11.48 -3.90 -33.12
C HIS A 379 10.15 -3.71 -32.39
N ILE A 380 10.06 -2.72 -31.50
CA ILE A 380 8.82 -2.38 -30.79
C ILE A 380 7.79 -1.75 -31.74
N ALA A 381 8.21 -0.82 -32.60
CA ALA A 381 7.32 -0.19 -33.59
C ALA A 381 6.73 -1.19 -34.55
N ASN A 382 7.50 -2.21 -34.92
CA ASN A 382 7.08 -3.29 -35.84
C ASN A 382 6.34 -4.45 -35.16
N GLY A 383 6.19 -4.41 -33.79
CA GLY A 383 5.52 -5.45 -33.02
C GLY A 383 6.32 -6.75 -32.86
N ASN A 384 7.61 -6.75 -33.22
CA ASN A 384 8.50 -7.91 -33.08
C ASN A 384 8.95 -8.14 -31.65
N LEU A 385 9.02 -7.05 -30.85
CA LEU A 385 9.30 -7.05 -29.42
C LEU A 385 8.29 -6.15 -28.71
N THR A 386 8.04 -6.46 -27.47
CA THR A 386 7.20 -5.64 -26.60
C THR A 386 8.07 -4.74 -25.71
N LEU A 387 7.51 -3.65 -25.19
CA LEU A 387 8.17 -2.82 -24.19
C LEU A 387 8.52 -3.63 -22.93
N ALA A 388 7.66 -4.58 -22.53
CA ALA A 388 7.92 -5.49 -21.43
C ALA A 388 9.18 -6.36 -21.64
N GLN A 389 9.42 -6.81 -22.88
CA GLN A 389 10.65 -7.57 -23.19
C GLN A 389 11.91 -6.69 -23.11
N LEU A 390 11.82 -5.41 -23.53
CA LEU A 390 12.91 -4.45 -23.32
C LEU A 390 13.16 -4.24 -21.81
N ILE A 391 12.13 -3.97 -21.02
CA ILE A 391 12.23 -3.76 -19.58
C ILE A 391 12.86 -4.98 -18.91
N ASN A 392 12.38 -6.19 -19.21
CA ASN A 392 12.97 -7.43 -18.68
C ASN A 392 14.44 -7.60 -19.07
N SER A 393 14.80 -7.21 -20.29
CA SER A 393 16.20 -7.24 -20.74
C SER A 393 17.06 -6.24 -19.96
N VAL A 394 16.56 -5.02 -19.75
CA VAL A 394 17.25 -3.99 -18.96
C VAL A 394 17.36 -4.40 -17.50
N MET A 395 16.28 -4.87 -16.89
CA MET A 395 16.28 -5.34 -15.48
C MET A 395 17.17 -6.58 -15.29
N GLY A 396 17.29 -7.44 -16.29
CA GLY A 396 18.21 -8.58 -16.30
C GLY A 396 19.67 -8.21 -16.56
N SER A 397 19.94 -6.97 -16.95
CA SER A 397 21.30 -6.53 -17.26
C SER A 397 22.16 -6.39 -15.97
N ALA A 398 23.47 -6.65 -16.10
CA ALA A 398 24.40 -6.43 -14.99
C ALA A 398 24.39 -4.97 -14.52
N GLU A 399 24.17 -4.02 -15.42
CA GLU A 399 24.09 -2.59 -15.12
C GLU A 399 22.94 -2.28 -14.15
N TYR A 400 21.73 -2.76 -14.44
CA TYR A 400 20.58 -2.59 -13.55
C TYR A 400 20.76 -3.31 -12.21
N GLN A 401 21.24 -4.55 -12.23
CA GLN A 401 21.48 -5.33 -11.00
C GLN A 401 22.49 -4.64 -10.08
N ASN A 402 23.56 -4.06 -10.66
CA ASN A 402 24.53 -3.30 -9.89
C ASN A 402 23.91 -2.03 -9.29
N ARG A 403 23.11 -1.27 -10.04
CA ARG A 403 22.39 -0.08 -9.52
C ARG A 403 21.48 -0.45 -8.36
N SER A 404 20.66 -1.46 -8.53
CA SER A 404 19.73 -1.95 -7.49
C SER A 404 20.47 -2.43 -6.23
N ALA A 405 21.60 -3.13 -6.40
CA ALA A 405 22.43 -3.56 -5.28
C ALA A 405 23.03 -2.36 -4.52
N ILE A 406 23.51 -1.34 -5.24
CA ILE A 406 24.05 -0.11 -4.64
C ILE A 406 22.97 0.61 -3.82
N GLU A 407 21.77 0.80 -4.38
CA GLU A 407 20.65 1.38 -3.65
C GLU A 407 20.29 0.58 -2.40
N GLY A 408 20.34 -0.74 -2.49
CA GLY A 408 20.18 -1.65 -1.35
C GLY A 408 21.23 -1.41 -0.25
N LEU A 409 22.49 -1.17 -0.62
CA LEU A 409 23.54 -0.84 0.33
C LEU A 409 23.28 0.49 1.05
N TYR A 410 22.84 1.56 0.34
CA TYR A 410 22.48 2.84 0.95
C TYR A 410 21.37 2.68 1.99
N ARG A 411 20.31 1.95 1.65
CA ARG A 411 19.20 1.71 2.59
C ARG A 411 19.66 0.89 3.80
N THR A 412 20.46 -0.16 3.56
CA THR A 412 20.86 -1.10 4.61
C THR A 412 21.87 -0.51 5.58
N TYR A 413 22.89 0.18 5.05
CA TYR A 413 24.00 0.68 5.87
C TYR A 413 23.87 2.15 6.23
N LEU A 414 23.32 2.98 5.34
CA LEU A 414 23.24 4.42 5.57
C LEU A 414 21.83 4.89 5.98
N GLY A 415 20.83 3.99 5.96
CA GLY A 415 19.47 4.28 6.43
C GLY A 415 18.73 5.31 5.59
N ARG A 416 19.16 5.54 4.34
CA ARG A 416 18.57 6.50 3.41
C ARG A 416 18.59 5.98 1.97
N ASN A 417 17.81 6.61 1.12
CA ASN A 417 17.92 6.41 -0.32
C ASN A 417 19.19 7.08 -0.85
N ALA A 418 19.81 6.43 -1.82
CA ALA A 418 20.86 7.07 -2.61
C ALA A 418 20.26 8.14 -3.53
N SER A 419 20.98 9.21 -3.76
CA SER A 419 20.69 10.11 -4.88
C SER A 419 21.07 9.46 -6.23
N GLY A 420 20.44 9.88 -7.33
CA GLY A 420 20.79 9.37 -8.67
C GLY A 420 22.28 9.55 -9.00
N ALA A 421 22.88 10.66 -8.56
CA ALA A 421 24.32 10.92 -8.75
C ALA A 421 25.20 9.93 -8.00
N GLU A 422 24.84 9.57 -6.75
CA GLU A 422 25.58 8.57 -5.96
C GLU A 422 25.46 7.18 -6.58
N VAL A 423 24.25 6.77 -6.99
CA VAL A 423 24.04 5.49 -7.69
C VAL A 423 24.85 5.44 -8.97
N SER A 424 24.78 6.50 -9.79
CA SER A 424 25.51 6.57 -11.06
C SER A 424 27.02 6.56 -10.87
N TYR A 425 27.55 7.25 -9.85
CA TYR A 425 28.98 7.20 -9.51
C TYR A 425 29.46 5.78 -9.23
N TRP A 426 28.80 5.10 -8.31
CA TRP A 426 29.18 3.73 -7.92
C TRP A 426 28.92 2.71 -9.03
N ALA A 427 27.79 2.83 -9.74
CA ALA A 427 27.45 1.92 -10.85
C ALA A 427 28.49 2.04 -11.98
N ASN A 428 28.94 3.22 -12.32
CA ASN A 428 29.99 3.42 -13.32
C ASN A 428 31.32 2.78 -12.90
N LEU A 429 31.69 2.88 -11.63
CA LEU A 429 32.88 2.21 -11.11
C LEU A 429 32.77 0.69 -11.19
N VAL A 430 31.62 0.12 -10.84
CA VAL A 430 31.40 -1.33 -10.90
C VAL A 430 31.36 -1.83 -12.34
N ASN A 431 30.57 -1.18 -13.19
CA ASN A 431 30.40 -1.57 -14.59
C ASN A 431 31.71 -1.40 -15.39
N GLY A 432 32.57 -0.42 -15.01
CA GLY A 432 33.88 -0.23 -15.58
C GLY A 432 34.99 -1.11 -15.00
N GLY A 433 34.67 -2.02 -14.05
CA GLY A 433 35.62 -2.92 -13.41
C GLY A 433 36.54 -2.25 -12.39
N GLY A 434 36.30 -0.98 -12.05
CA GLY A 434 37.11 -0.21 -11.08
C GLY A 434 36.76 -0.50 -9.61
N SER A 435 35.61 -1.18 -9.35
CA SER A 435 35.17 -1.58 -8.02
C SER A 435 34.26 -2.81 -8.08
N THR A 436 33.85 -3.30 -6.90
CA THR A 436 32.85 -4.35 -6.74
C THR A 436 31.80 -3.92 -5.74
N ILE A 437 30.63 -4.53 -5.76
CA ILE A 437 29.57 -4.29 -4.75
C ILE A 437 30.09 -4.54 -3.33
N GLU A 438 30.94 -5.54 -3.16
CA GLU A 438 31.56 -5.85 -1.88
C GLU A 438 32.53 -4.74 -1.41
N ASN A 439 33.30 -4.15 -2.34
CA ASN A 439 34.18 -3.02 -2.02
C ASN A 439 33.36 -1.78 -1.60
N ILE A 440 32.20 -1.54 -2.24
CA ILE A 440 31.29 -0.46 -1.87
C ILE A 440 30.70 -0.71 -0.48
N ARG A 441 30.25 -1.94 -0.20
CA ARG A 441 29.79 -2.33 1.14
C ARG A 441 30.87 -2.05 2.20
N ASN A 442 32.09 -2.46 1.92
CA ASN A 442 33.22 -2.23 2.82
C ASN A 442 33.50 -0.74 3.02
N ALA A 443 33.40 0.08 1.98
CA ALA A 443 33.53 1.53 2.11
C ALA A 443 32.43 2.12 3.00
N PHE A 444 31.20 1.63 2.88
CA PHE A 444 30.06 2.12 3.69
C PHE A 444 30.22 1.76 5.17
N VAL A 445 30.55 0.53 5.52
CA VAL A 445 30.72 0.13 6.94
C VAL A 445 31.87 0.86 7.62
N HIS A 446 32.83 1.41 6.87
CA HIS A 446 33.92 2.22 7.38
C HIS A 446 33.67 3.74 7.24
N SER A 447 32.50 4.14 6.76
CA SER A 447 32.17 5.57 6.58
C SER A 447 31.80 6.23 7.91
N ALA A 448 32.05 7.55 7.99
CA ALA A 448 31.58 8.35 9.12
C ALA A 448 30.05 8.39 9.22
N GLU A 449 29.34 8.34 8.07
CA GLU A 449 27.88 8.31 8.02
C GLU A 449 27.33 7.04 8.69
N TYR A 450 27.87 5.86 8.35
CA TYR A 450 27.48 4.60 9.00
C TYR A 450 27.76 4.62 10.51
N SER A 451 28.94 5.07 10.90
CA SER A 451 29.31 5.18 12.33
C SER A 451 28.34 6.10 13.09
N THR A 452 27.94 7.22 12.48
CA THR A 452 26.97 8.16 13.06
C THR A 452 25.58 7.51 13.19
N ASN A 453 25.13 6.79 12.18
CA ASN A 453 23.83 6.10 12.22
C ASN A 453 23.80 5.00 13.29
N VAL A 454 24.89 4.26 13.42
CA VAL A 454 25.05 3.27 14.49
C VAL A 454 25.03 3.94 15.86
N ALA A 455 25.75 5.05 16.05
CA ALA A 455 25.75 5.80 17.30
C ALA A 455 24.36 6.32 17.66
N ASN A 456 23.62 6.87 16.68
CA ASN A 456 22.24 7.28 16.87
C ASN A 456 21.32 6.12 17.26
N SER A 457 21.53 4.95 16.68
CA SER A 457 20.76 3.74 17.04
C SER A 457 21.04 3.30 18.48
N VAL A 458 22.30 3.32 18.90
CA VAL A 458 22.69 3.04 20.31
C VAL A 458 22.06 4.06 21.25
N GLU A 459 22.11 5.35 20.92
CA GLU A 459 21.49 6.40 21.71
C GLU A 459 19.98 6.20 21.86
N GLN A 460 19.29 5.77 20.79
CA GLN A 460 17.87 5.43 20.85
C GLN A 460 17.59 4.24 21.79
N LEU A 461 18.46 3.21 21.80
CA LEU A 461 18.32 2.10 22.73
C LEU A 461 18.44 2.58 24.19
N TYR A 462 19.42 3.43 24.50
CA TYR A 462 19.60 3.98 25.84
C TYR A 462 18.39 4.82 26.27
N ARG A 463 17.91 5.72 25.41
CA ARG A 463 16.71 6.53 25.70
C ARG A 463 15.45 5.69 25.84
N GLY A 464 15.27 4.70 24.97
CA GLY A 464 14.07 3.86 24.96
C GLY A 464 14.00 2.86 26.11
N TYR A 465 15.13 2.33 26.56
CA TYR A 465 15.15 1.31 27.61
C TYR A 465 15.59 1.84 28.96
N LEU A 466 16.53 2.80 29.01
CA LEU A 466 17.08 3.32 30.25
C LEU A 466 16.59 4.73 30.62
N GLY A 467 15.79 5.36 29.73
CA GLY A 467 15.24 6.70 29.96
C GLY A 467 16.29 7.82 29.99
N ARG A 468 17.52 7.56 29.51
CA ARG A 468 18.62 8.52 29.52
C ARG A 468 19.47 8.43 28.26
N SER A 469 20.27 9.43 27.99
CA SER A 469 21.32 9.36 26.96
C SER A 469 22.43 8.40 27.38
N ALA A 470 23.06 7.78 26.38
CA ALA A 470 24.30 7.05 26.60
C ALA A 470 25.42 8.03 27.00
N ASP A 471 26.26 7.65 27.97
CA ASP A 471 27.50 8.38 28.21
C ASP A 471 28.49 8.13 27.06
N SER A 472 29.47 9.04 26.91
CA SER A 472 30.40 8.99 25.76
C SER A 472 31.21 7.68 25.68
N ALA A 473 31.53 7.07 26.83
CA ALA A 473 32.29 5.82 26.86
C ALA A 473 31.43 4.65 26.39
N SER A 474 30.21 4.54 26.90
CA SER A 474 29.22 3.52 26.48
C SER A 474 28.84 3.67 25.01
N LEU A 475 28.56 4.91 24.57
CA LEU A 475 28.22 5.19 23.17
C LEU A 475 29.37 4.77 22.23
N GLY A 476 30.60 5.19 22.56
CA GLY A 476 31.79 4.84 21.79
C GLY A 476 32.05 3.33 21.76
N TYR A 477 31.94 2.66 22.89
CA TYR A 477 32.14 1.22 22.99
C TYR A 477 31.16 0.44 22.11
N TRP A 478 29.84 0.67 22.28
CA TRP A 478 28.83 -0.05 21.52
C TRP A 478 28.90 0.24 20.03
N THR A 479 29.13 1.51 19.67
CA THR A 479 29.30 1.91 18.27
C THR A 479 30.48 1.15 17.64
N GLN A 480 31.59 1.09 18.32
CA GLN A 480 32.79 0.36 17.83
C GLN A 480 32.52 -1.14 17.67
N GLN A 481 31.80 -1.77 18.60
CA GLN A 481 31.45 -3.19 18.51
C GLN A 481 30.57 -3.50 17.31
N ILE A 482 29.58 -2.62 17.02
CA ILE A 482 28.69 -2.81 15.86
C ILE A 482 29.42 -2.51 14.55
N VAL A 483 30.11 -1.38 14.46
CA VAL A 483 30.87 -0.99 13.26
C VAL A 483 31.96 -2.02 12.94
N GLY A 484 32.61 -2.55 13.96
CA GLY A 484 33.64 -3.62 13.82
C GLY A 484 33.05 -5.00 13.53
N GLY A 485 31.73 -5.15 13.51
CA GLY A 485 31.04 -6.42 13.21
C GLY A 485 31.11 -7.46 14.34
N SER A 486 31.61 -7.08 15.54
CA SER A 486 31.69 -7.97 16.70
C SER A 486 30.31 -8.23 17.32
N LEU A 487 29.41 -7.24 17.27
CA LEU A 487 28.04 -7.32 17.77
C LEU A 487 27.06 -6.75 16.75
N THR A 488 25.84 -7.23 16.81
CA THR A 488 24.68 -6.64 16.11
C THR A 488 23.94 -5.66 17.04
N ALA A 489 23.16 -4.75 16.49
CA ALA A 489 22.30 -3.86 17.28
C ALA A 489 21.31 -4.65 18.17
N ALA A 490 20.83 -5.82 17.72
CA ALA A 490 19.99 -6.71 18.51
C ALA A 490 20.73 -7.28 19.73
N GLN A 491 22.00 -7.63 19.61
CA GLN A 491 22.81 -8.11 20.73
C GLN A 491 23.10 -6.97 21.72
N VAL A 492 23.34 -5.75 21.25
CA VAL A 492 23.47 -4.56 22.12
C VAL A 492 22.17 -4.28 22.85
N LYS A 493 21.02 -4.33 22.16
CA LYS A 493 19.71 -4.25 22.81
C LYS A 493 19.57 -5.30 23.92
N SER A 494 19.90 -6.56 23.63
CA SER A 494 19.83 -7.64 24.60
C SER A 494 20.73 -7.38 25.81
N ALA A 495 21.95 -6.89 25.61
CA ALA A 495 22.85 -6.53 26.69
C ALA A 495 22.28 -5.41 27.59
N ILE A 496 21.66 -4.38 26.97
CA ILE A 496 21.00 -3.30 27.70
C ILE A 496 19.80 -3.83 28.50
N THR A 497 18.92 -4.63 27.89
CA THR A 497 17.71 -5.14 28.54
C THR A 497 17.98 -6.21 29.60
N GLN A 498 19.18 -6.79 29.64
CA GLN A 498 19.63 -7.72 30.66
C GLN A 498 20.50 -7.04 31.75
N SER A 499 20.74 -5.73 31.65
CA SER A 499 21.54 -4.99 32.61
C SER A 499 20.81 -4.77 33.95
N GLU A 500 21.56 -4.61 35.04
CA GLU A 500 21.01 -4.23 36.35
C GLU A 500 20.35 -2.83 36.31
N GLU A 501 20.85 -1.94 35.45
CA GLU A 501 20.25 -0.63 35.24
C GLU A 501 18.84 -0.74 34.68
N TYR A 502 18.65 -1.54 33.60
CA TYR A 502 17.31 -1.76 33.04
C TYR A 502 16.38 -2.45 34.03
N ARG A 503 16.88 -3.39 34.81
CA ARG A 503 16.11 -4.03 35.88
C ARG A 503 15.59 -3.00 36.88
N SER A 504 16.44 -2.03 37.28
CA SER A 504 16.04 -0.96 38.17
C SER A 504 14.99 -0.03 37.57
N VAL A 505 15.13 0.33 36.28
CA VAL A 505 14.13 1.10 35.53
C VAL A 505 12.80 0.34 35.48
N ALA A 506 12.83 -0.93 35.10
CA ALA A 506 11.67 -1.80 35.06
C ALA A 506 10.92 -1.87 36.41
N GLN A 507 11.66 -2.03 37.50
CA GLN A 507 11.08 -2.03 38.86
C GLN A 507 10.42 -0.71 39.20
N ALA A 508 11.04 0.42 38.85
CA ALA A 508 10.47 1.75 39.10
C ALA A 508 9.16 1.96 38.33
N GLU A 509 9.13 1.57 37.05
CA GLU A 509 7.94 1.68 36.22
C GLU A 509 6.81 0.76 36.69
N ILE A 510 7.11 -0.50 37.04
CA ILE A 510 6.12 -1.42 37.63
C ILE A 510 5.59 -0.86 38.95
N GLY A 511 6.46 -0.30 39.82
CA GLY A 511 6.04 0.38 41.02
C GLY A 511 5.08 1.54 40.76
N GLN A 512 5.33 2.31 39.68
CA GLN A 512 4.44 3.38 39.28
C GLN A 512 3.07 2.86 38.82
N LEU A 513 3.01 1.75 38.06
CA LEU A 513 1.75 1.13 37.67
C LEU A 513 0.94 0.66 38.92
N TYR A 514 1.59 0.04 39.89
CA TYR A 514 0.93 -0.36 41.15
C TYR A 514 0.37 0.84 41.90
N ARG A 515 1.13 1.93 42.06
CA ARG A 515 0.64 3.17 42.66
C ARG A 515 -0.54 3.75 41.91
N THR A 516 -0.45 3.78 40.59
CA THR A 516 -1.48 4.37 39.71
C THR A 516 -2.80 3.59 39.76
N TYR A 517 -2.73 2.28 39.60
CA TYR A 517 -3.93 1.45 39.40
C TYR A 517 -4.41 0.77 40.70
N LEU A 518 -3.50 0.47 41.64
CA LEU A 518 -3.81 -0.24 42.88
C LEU A 518 -3.63 0.61 44.12
N GLY A 519 -3.02 1.82 44.04
CA GLY A 519 -2.79 2.78 45.12
C GLY A 519 -1.92 2.22 46.25
N ARG A 520 -1.04 1.29 45.95
CA ARG A 520 -0.09 0.69 46.89
C ARG A 520 1.22 0.35 46.18
N GLU A 521 2.25 0.07 46.93
CA GLU A 521 3.48 -0.50 46.40
C GLU A 521 3.29 -2.00 46.06
N PRO A 522 4.00 -2.51 45.06
CA PRO A 522 4.02 -3.94 44.80
C PRO A 522 4.68 -4.70 45.96
N ASP A 523 4.17 -5.88 46.26
CA ASP A 523 4.90 -6.81 47.14
C ASP A 523 6.11 -7.42 46.38
N THR A 524 7.04 -8.02 47.13
CA THR A 524 8.30 -8.53 46.57
C THR A 524 8.08 -9.58 45.47
N ALA A 525 7.06 -10.42 45.61
CA ALA A 525 6.76 -11.46 44.62
C ALA A 525 6.17 -10.84 43.32
N GLY A 526 5.24 -9.91 43.45
CA GLY A 526 4.64 -9.20 42.31
C GLY A 526 5.66 -8.36 41.54
N LEU A 527 6.50 -7.58 42.27
CA LEU A 527 7.56 -6.80 41.65
C LEU A 527 8.56 -7.69 40.91
N SER A 528 9.04 -8.75 41.58
CA SER A 528 10.00 -9.69 40.95
C SER A 528 9.39 -10.42 39.76
N GLY A 529 8.14 -10.88 39.88
CA GLY A 529 7.43 -11.57 38.81
C GLY A 529 7.29 -10.73 37.55
N TRP A 530 6.75 -9.53 37.67
CA TRP A 530 6.59 -8.62 36.53
C TRP A 530 7.93 -8.15 35.96
N THR A 531 8.91 -7.83 36.82
CA THR A 531 10.27 -7.45 36.38
C THR A 531 10.88 -8.56 35.50
N ASN A 532 10.77 -9.81 35.92
CA ASN A 532 11.30 -10.93 35.14
C ASN A 532 10.57 -11.10 33.78
N GLN A 533 9.27 -10.92 33.73
CA GLN A 533 8.53 -10.98 32.47
C GLN A 533 8.95 -9.86 31.49
N LEU A 534 9.13 -8.64 32.01
CA LEU A 534 9.55 -7.48 31.22
C LEU A 534 10.99 -7.62 30.73
N THR A 535 11.93 -7.98 31.63
CA THR A 535 13.37 -8.09 31.28
C THR A 535 13.67 -9.30 30.42
N SER A 536 12.88 -10.37 30.46
CA SER A 536 12.98 -11.51 29.53
C SER A 536 12.33 -11.24 28.17
N GLY A 537 11.59 -10.12 28.03
CA GLY A 537 10.88 -9.80 26.80
C GLY A 537 9.59 -10.62 26.55
N ASN A 538 9.13 -11.38 27.56
CA ASN A 538 7.89 -12.16 27.46
C ASN A 538 6.64 -11.27 27.46
N LEU A 539 6.70 -10.14 28.15
CA LEU A 539 5.65 -9.12 28.20
C LEU A 539 6.26 -7.73 27.97
N SER A 540 5.52 -6.87 27.32
CA SER A 540 5.82 -5.44 27.27
C SER A 540 5.31 -4.73 28.53
N LEU A 541 5.79 -3.52 28.78
CA LEU A 541 5.27 -2.69 29.87
C LEU A 541 3.76 -2.43 29.71
N GLY A 542 3.27 -2.25 28.47
CA GLY A 542 1.86 -2.10 28.15
C GLY A 542 1.02 -3.34 28.50
N ASP A 543 1.55 -4.56 28.27
CA ASP A 543 0.88 -5.80 28.65
C ASP A 543 0.75 -5.89 30.17
N ILE A 544 1.81 -5.51 30.90
CA ILE A 544 1.82 -5.46 32.36
C ILE A 544 0.83 -4.42 32.88
N GLU A 545 0.83 -3.23 32.30
CA GLU A 545 -0.14 -2.17 32.62
C GLU A 545 -1.57 -2.65 32.43
N GLN A 546 -1.86 -3.31 31.30
CA GLN A 546 -3.17 -3.87 31.01
C GLN A 546 -3.56 -4.95 32.02
N ALA A 547 -2.63 -5.83 32.38
CA ALA A 547 -2.88 -6.87 33.38
C ALA A 547 -3.18 -6.27 34.76
N ILE A 548 -2.42 -5.28 35.20
CA ILE A 548 -2.62 -4.62 36.49
C ILE A 548 -3.92 -3.80 36.51
N SER A 549 -4.17 -3.00 35.46
CA SER A 549 -5.36 -2.14 35.37
C SER A 549 -6.67 -2.95 35.26
N ASN A 550 -6.62 -4.15 34.68
CA ASN A 550 -7.76 -5.06 34.55
C ASN A 550 -7.85 -6.08 35.70
N SER A 551 -7.00 -6.01 36.70
CA SER A 551 -7.05 -6.89 37.88
C SER A 551 -8.34 -6.70 38.70
N ALA A 552 -8.75 -7.74 39.45
CA ALA A 552 -9.89 -7.65 40.34
C ALA A 552 -9.69 -6.54 41.40
N GLU A 553 -8.45 -6.35 41.87
CA GLU A 553 -8.07 -5.31 42.82
C GLU A 553 -8.27 -3.90 42.26
N SER A 554 -7.80 -3.65 41.02
CA SER A 554 -7.99 -2.35 40.36
C SER A 554 -9.49 -2.06 40.11
N ARG A 555 -10.27 -3.06 39.70
CA ARG A 555 -11.73 -2.89 39.50
C ARG A 555 -12.49 -2.60 40.80
N ALA A 556 -12.06 -3.15 41.91
CA ALA A 556 -12.69 -2.89 43.23
C ALA A 556 -12.42 -1.48 43.75
N ARG A 557 -11.45 -0.73 43.18
CA ARG A 557 -11.11 0.65 43.56
C ARG A 557 -11.77 1.72 42.70
N ARG A 558 -12.33 1.33 41.56
CA ARG A 558 -13.14 2.22 40.69
C ARG A 558 -14.59 2.23 41.14
#